data_b3352343520a54e86a6c7c00093c9c1f
#
_entry.id   b3352343520a54e86a6c7c00093c9c1f
#
_cell.length_a   1.000
_cell.length_b   1.000
_cell.length_c   1.000
_cell.angle_alpha   90.00
_cell.angle_beta   90.00
_cell.angle_gamma   90.00
#
_symmetry.space_group_name_H-M   'P 1'
#
loop_
_entity.id
_entity.type
_entity.pdbx_description
1 polymer ?
#
loop_
_entity_poly.entity_id
_entity_poly.type
_entity_poly.pdbx_seq_one_letter_code
_entity_poly.pdbx_strand_id
1 'polypeptide(L)'
;LNPSMNRPVILASGTPQILLPWDNAKVFERNLQDHAGQRLATWTAWVAPRTMKPEDAAQEIGMPVEQLRSANSIPPRMMVKAGSTLLVHRKGMLDNDVTEHMADNAQLVLAPEVVLKRIMVTARRGDTLASLAARHGVTAANMASWNKLHIVTSLKAGQALAVYVPSQAARPLP
;
A
#
# COMPACT_ATOMS: atom_id res chain seq x y z
N LEU A 1 23.30 19.95 1.65
CA LEU A 1 24.47 19.24 2.16
C LEU A 1 24.28 17.72 2.11
N ASN A 2 23.07 17.22 2.30
CA ASN A 2 22.74 15.79 2.31
C ASN A 2 21.65 15.48 1.28
N PRO A 3 21.94 15.48 -0.02
CA PRO A 3 20.93 15.40 -1.09
C PRO A 3 20.14 14.10 -1.09
N SER A 4 20.71 13.02 -0.55
CA SER A 4 20.02 11.72 -0.42
C SER A 4 19.08 11.65 0.79
N MET A 5 19.14 12.62 1.70
CA MET A 5 18.36 12.65 2.94
C MET A 5 17.13 13.54 2.79
N ASN A 6 16.25 13.21 1.86
CA ASN A 6 15.03 13.97 1.57
C ASN A 6 13.78 13.41 2.29
N ARG A 7 13.96 12.47 3.21
CA ARG A 7 12.91 11.86 4.04
C ARG A 7 13.13 12.19 5.51
N PRO A 8 12.10 12.14 6.35
CA PRO A 8 12.21 12.45 7.78
C PRO A 8 13.07 11.47 8.59
N VAL A 9 13.49 10.34 8.00
CA VAL A 9 14.38 9.36 8.61
C VAL A 9 15.60 9.15 7.70
N ILE A 10 16.77 9.17 8.30
CA ILE A 10 18.01 8.79 7.62
C ILE A 10 18.02 7.26 7.50
N LEU A 11 17.75 6.76 6.31
CA LEU A 11 17.99 5.37 5.96
C LEU A 11 19.43 5.32 5.43
N ALA A 12 20.36 4.96 6.29
CA ALA A 12 21.77 4.87 5.90
C ALA A 12 22.03 3.52 5.26
N SER A 13 22.20 3.49 3.94
CA SER A 13 22.91 2.41 3.29
C SER A 13 24.38 2.78 3.19
N GLY A 14 25.26 1.96 3.71
CA GLY A 14 26.69 2.22 3.69
C GLY A 14 27.20 3.04 4.89
N THR A 15 27.94 4.10 4.63
CA THR A 15 28.58 4.90 5.69
C THR A 15 27.56 5.87 6.29
N PRO A 16 27.15 5.76 7.56
CA PRO A 16 26.20 6.66 8.20
C PRO A 16 26.87 7.99 8.52
N GLN A 17 27.03 8.84 7.53
CA GLN A 17 27.64 10.15 7.68
C GLN A 17 26.61 11.25 7.40
N ILE A 18 26.55 12.24 8.28
CA ILE A 18 25.77 13.46 8.08
C ILE A 18 26.74 14.60 7.83
N LEU A 19 26.57 15.28 6.69
CA LEU A 19 27.33 16.49 6.39
C LEU A 19 26.65 17.68 7.08
N LEU A 20 27.38 18.34 7.96
CA LEU A 20 26.95 19.55 8.66
C LEU A 20 27.87 20.71 8.29
N PRO A 21 27.38 21.98 8.35
CA PRO A 21 28.26 23.11 8.36
C PRO A 21 29.26 22.98 9.53
N TRP A 22 30.50 23.34 9.31
CA TRP A 22 31.58 23.10 10.29
C TRP A 22 31.34 23.76 11.65
N ASP A 23 30.69 24.92 11.65
CA ASP A 23 30.32 25.67 12.85
C ASP A 23 29.19 25.01 13.68
N ASN A 24 28.35 24.19 13.03
CA ASN A 24 27.27 23.45 13.67
C ASN A 24 27.67 22.06 14.17
N ALA A 25 28.79 21.52 13.74
CA ALA A 25 29.21 20.16 14.10
C ALA A 25 29.34 19.97 15.62
N LYS A 26 30.04 20.91 16.31
CA LYS A 26 30.18 20.84 17.75
C LYS A 26 28.87 21.05 18.53
N VAL A 27 27.96 21.84 17.99
CA VAL A 27 26.63 22.05 18.58
C VAL A 27 25.81 20.75 18.44
N PHE A 28 25.89 20.11 17.29
CA PHE A 28 25.24 18.84 17.06
C PHE A 28 25.75 17.72 17.97
N GLU A 29 27.09 17.58 18.09
CA GLU A 29 27.71 16.57 18.98
C GLU A 29 27.28 16.76 20.43
N ARG A 30 27.29 17.97 20.93
CA ARG A 30 26.86 18.30 22.30
C ARG A 30 25.37 17.98 22.49
N ASN A 31 24.50 18.38 21.56
CA ASN A 31 23.08 18.10 21.65
C ASN A 31 22.81 16.59 21.58
N LEU A 32 23.58 15.86 20.79
CA LEU A 32 23.47 14.40 20.70
C LEU A 32 23.89 13.73 22.02
N GLN A 33 24.95 14.22 22.67
CA GLN A 33 25.38 13.73 23.99
C GLN A 33 24.36 14.04 25.09
N ASP A 34 23.76 15.23 25.06
CA ASP A 34 22.74 15.65 26.03
C ASP A 34 21.43 14.79 25.84
N HIS A 35 21.20 14.26 24.65
CA HIS A 35 20.07 13.34 24.35
C HIS A 35 20.44 11.87 24.54
N ALA A 36 21.61 11.54 25.07
CA ALA A 36 22.05 10.17 25.29
C ALA A 36 21.01 9.40 26.14
N GLY A 37 20.42 8.36 25.59
CA GLY A 37 19.35 7.57 26.20
C GLY A 37 17.93 7.99 25.85
N GLN A 38 17.72 9.10 25.15
CA GLN A 38 16.42 9.46 24.57
C GLN A 38 16.34 8.99 23.12
N ARG A 39 15.12 8.73 22.67
CA ARG A 39 14.86 8.32 21.28
C ARG A 39 15.03 9.49 20.34
N LEU A 40 15.99 9.40 19.43
CA LEU A 40 16.29 10.46 18.46
C LEU A 40 15.36 10.46 17.25
N ALA A 41 14.69 9.34 16.98
CA ALA A 41 13.80 9.20 15.84
C ALA A 41 12.33 9.05 16.27
N THR A 42 11.48 9.89 15.72
CA THR A 42 10.01 9.83 15.88
C THR A 42 9.32 8.99 14.81
N TRP A 43 10.10 8.50 13.86
CA TRP A 43 9.66 7.68 12.74
C TRP A 43 10.31 6.30 12.79
N THR A 44 9.62 5.31 12.23
CA THR A 44 10.10 3.94 12.06
C THR A 44 9.61 3.38 10.73
N ALA A 45 9.95 2.15 10.42
CA ALA A 45 9.48 1.44 9.25
C ALA A 45 8.44 0.39 9.63
N TRP A 46 7.41 0.26 8.79
CA TRP A 46 6.40 -0.78 8.89
C TRP A 46 6.29 -1.52 7.56
N VAL A 47 6.28 -2.85 7.61
CA VAL A 47 6.18 -3.69 6.43
C VAL A 47 4.73 -4.12 6.23
N ALA A 48 4.18 -3.85 5.05
CA ALA A 48 2.81 -4.22 4.71
C ALA A 48 2.66 -5.76 4.65
N PRO A 49 1.82 -6.38 5.49
CA PRO A 49 1.69 -7.84 5.55
C PRO A 49 0.94 -8.40 4.32
N ARG A 50 0.15 -7.59 3.67
CA ARG A 50 -0.64 -7.92 2.47
C ARG A 50 -0.78 -6.72 1.55
N THR A 51 -1.19 -6.96 0.31
CA THR A 51 -1.57 -5.86 -0.58
C THR A 51 -2.85 -5.22 -0.06
N MET A 52 -2.82 -3.90 0.18
CA MET A 52 -3.91 -3.15 0.79
C MET A 52 -3.98 -1.71 0.29
N LYS A 53 -5.11 -1.06 0.57
CA LYS A 53 -5.23 0.39 0.34
C LYS A 53 -4.43 1.17 1.38
N PRO A 54 -3.94 2.37 1.04
CA PRO A 54 -3.30 3.26 2.02
C PRO A 54 -4.22 3.61 3.21
N GLU A 55 -5.52 3.66 3.00
CA GLU A 55 -6.53 3.89 4.04
C GLU A 55 -6.52 2.76 5.08
N ASP A 56 -6.49 1.50 4.61
CA ASP A 56 -6.46 0.32 5.48
C ASP A 56 -5.11 0.25 6.24
N ALA A 57 -4.01 0.54 5.54
CA ALA A 57 -2.69 0.61 6.17
C ALA A 57 -2.64 1.70 7.25
N ALA A 58 -3.16 2.89 6.96
CA ALA A 58 -3.23 4.00 7.90
C ALA A 58 -4.04 3.65 9.16
N GLN A 59 -5.14 2.92 9.00
CA GLN A 59 -5.96 2.43 10.10
C GLN A 59 -5.21 1.39 10.96
N GLU A 60 -4.52 0.42 10.34
CA GLU A 60 -3.72 -0.58 11.08
C GLU A 60 -2.58 0.06 11.88
N ILE A 61 -1.95 1.10 11.32
CA ILE A 61 -0.82 1.81 11.93
C ILE A 61 -1.29 2.83 12.98
N GLY A 62 -2.54 3.30 12.89
CA GLY A 62 -3.07 4.38 13.73
C GLY A 62 -2.52 5.76 13.35
N MET A 63 -2.31 6.00 12.06
CA MET A 63 -1.77 7.24 11.48
C MET A 63 -2.79 7.85 10.51
N PRO A 64 -2.91 9.20 10.41
CA PRO A 64 -3.75 9.83 9.39
C PRO A 64 -3.31 9.43 7.96
N VAL A 65 -4.27 9.07 7.11
CA VAL A 65 -3.98 8.59 5.74
C VAL A 65 -3.22 9.61 4.90
N GLU A 66 -3.57 10.89 5.02
CA GLU A 66 -2.91 11.99 4.29
C GLU A 66 -1.43 12.10 4.70
N GLN A 67 -1.14 11.92 5.98
CA GLN A 67 0.21 11.94 6.50
C GLN A 67 0.99 10.70 6.03
N LEU A 68 0.36 9.52 6.03
CA LEU A 68 0.97 8.30 5.49
C LEU A 68 1.30 8.46 4.00
N ARG A 69 0.37 8.99 3.22
CA ARG A 69 0.58 9.24 1.78
C ARG A 69 1.70 10.24 1.53
N SER A 70 1.70 11.37 2.22
CA SER A 70 2.72 12.41 2.04
C SER A 70 4.11 11.95 2.45
N ALA A 71 4.25 11.28 3.62
CA ALA A 71 5.52 10.76 4.10
C ALA A 71 6.14 9.71 3.17
N ASN A 72 5.29 8.92 2.49
CA ASN A 72 5.73 7.84 1.60
C ASN A 72 5.57 8.19 0.11
N SER A 73 5.17 9.39 -0.24
CA SER A 73 4.94 9.81 -1.63
C SER A 73 3.99 8.86 -2.40
N ILE A 74 2.90 8.41 -1.74
CA ILE A 74 1.93 7.49 -2.34
C ILE A 74 0.91 8.28 -3.16
N PRO A 75 0.88 8.12 -4.50
CA PRO A 75 -0.07 8.82 -5.36
C PRO A 75 -1.53 8.37 -5.10
N PRO A 76 -2.53 9.17 -5.52
CA PRO A 76 -3.93 8.75 -5.53
C PRO A 76 -4.12 7.44 -6.33
N ARG A 77 -5.10 6.63 -5.92
CA ARG A 77 -5.48 5.38 -6.59
C ARG A 77 -4.36 4.33 -6.70
N MET A 78 -3.42 4.36 -5.77
CA MET A 78 -2.39 3.33 -5.68
C MET A 78 -2.60 2.49 -4.42
N MET A 79 -2.37 1.20 -4.54
CA MET A 79 -2.34 0.24 -3.45
C MET A 79 -0.90 -0.02 -3.03
N VAL A 80 -0.69 -0.24 -1.75
CA VAL A 80 0.58 -0.72 -1.18
C VAL A 80 0.64 -2.24 -1.35
N LYS A 81 1.67 -2.76 -2.00
CA LYS A 81 1.85 -4.21 -2.17
C LYS A 81 2.38 -4.86 -0.89
N ALA A 82 2.04 -6.14 -0.71
CA ALA A 82 2.64 -6.96 0.34
C ALA A 82 4.18 -6.89 0.31
N GLY A 83 4.81 -6.81 1.46
CA GLY A 83 6.26 -6.67 1.60
C GLY A 83 6.80 -5.25 1.40
N SER A 84 5.96 -4.28 1.03
CA SER A 84 6.36 -2.87 0.95
C SER A 84 6.68 -2.31 2.32
N THR A 85 7.78 -1.56 2.41
CA THR A 85 8.17 -0.86 3.62
C THR A 85 7.66 0.57 3.58
N LEU A 86 6.87 0.95 4.57
CA LEU A 86 6.32 2.29 4.76
C LEU A 86 7.02 3.00 5.91
N LEU A 87 7.28 4.28 5.73
CA LEU A 87 7.72 5.17 6.78
C LEU A 87 6.52 5.60 7.62
N VAL A 88 6.57 5.37 8.92
CA VAL A 88 5.46 5.59 9.84
C VAL A 88 5.91 6.23 11.15
N HIS A 89 5.00 6.88 11.87
CA HIS A 89 5.32 7.38 13.20
C HIS A 89 5.52 6.26 14.19
N ARG A 90 6.50 6.41 15.08
CA ARG A 90 6.65 5.56 16.27
C ARG A 90 5.46 5.76 17.20
N LYS A 91 4.72 4.69 17.45
CA LYS A 91 3.59 4.71 18.38
C LYS A 91 3.27 3.29 18.85
N GLY A 92 3.13 3.11 20.16
CA GLY A 92 2.69 1.84 20.72
C GLY A 92 3.57 0.65 20.31
N MET A 93 3.01 -0.34 19.62
CA MET A 93 3.73 -1.55 19.16
C MET A 93 4.75 -1.27 18.04
N LEU A 94 4.70 -0.11 17.38
CA LEU A 94 5.64 0.30 16.32
C LEU A 94 6.78 1.14 16.91
N ASP A 95 7.42 0.62 17.94
CA ASP A 95 8.42 1.37 18.70
C ASP A 95 9.85 0.83 18.57
N ASN A 96 10.03 -0.17 17.72
CA ASN A 96 11.34 -0.76 17.46
C ASN A 96 12.16 0.09 16.49
N ASP A 97 13.47 0.08 16.68
CA ASP A 97 14.39 0.65 15.70
C ASP A 97 14.42 -0.19 14.43
N VAL A 98 14.61 0.49 13.31
CA VAL A 98 14.76 -0.15 12.00
C VAL A 98 16.11 -0.85 11.99
N THR A 99 16.14 -2.14 11.67
CA THR A 99 17.38 -2.87 11.50
C THR A 99 18.14 -2.35 10.27
N GLU A 100 19.48 -2.45 10.29
CA GLU A 100 20.31 -2.06 9.15
C GLU A 100 19.89 -2.77 7.86
N HIS A 101 19.63 -4.07 7.93
CA HIS A 101 19.14 -4.84 6.79
C HIS A 101 17.80 -4.29 6.22
N MET A 102 16.88 -3.88 7.07
CA MET A 102 15.62 -3.27 6.63
C MET A 102 15.86 -1.88 6.04
N ALA A 103 16.77 -1.10 6.61
CA ALA A 103 17.12 0.22 6.10
C ALA A 103 17.69 0.15 4.68
N ASP A 104 18.56 -0.84 4.43
CA ASP A 104 19.23 -1.02 3.15
C ASP A 104 18.31 -1.61 2.06
N ASN A 105 17.42 -2.52 2.44
CA ASN A 105 16.56 -3.25 1.51
C ASN A 105 15.10 -2.77 1.49
N ALA A 106 14.78 -1.72 2.21
CA ALA A 106 13.42 -1.17 2.26
C ALA A 106 12.96 -0.66 0.90
N GLN A 107 11.90 -1.24 0.38
CA GLN A 107 11.30 -0.85 -0.89
C GLN A 107 9.81 -0.59 -0.73
N LEU A 108 9.33 0.48 -1.35
CA LEU A 108 7.91 0.73 -1.50
C LEU A 108 7.48 0.33 -2.92
N VAL A 109 6.71 -0.73 -3.02
CA VAL A 109 6.15 -1.20 -4.29
C VAL A 109 4.66 -0.89 -4.31
N LEU A 110 4.25 -0.09 -5.29
CA LEU A 110 2.86 0.32 -5.48
C LEU A 110 2.25 -0.43 -6.66
N ALA A 111 0.92 -0.62 -6.62
CA ALA A 111 0.14 -1.15 -7.72
C ALA A 111 -1.09 -0.26 -7.96
N PRO A 112 -1.54 -0.07 -9.21
CA PRO A 112 -2.78 0.65 -9.47
C PRO A 112 -3.97 0.02 -8.75
N GLU A 113 -4.84 0.85 -8.18
CA GLU A 113 -6.11 0.39 -7.64
C GLU A 113 -7.01 -0.08 -8.78
N VAL A 114 -7.45 -1.34 -8.72
CA VAL A 114 -8.40 -1.88 -9.70
C VAL A 114 -9.80 -1.41 -9.33
N VAL A 115 -10.23 -0.33 -9.96
CA VAL A 115 -11.61 0.15 -9.83
C VAL A 115 -12.52 -0.76 -10.64
N LEU A 116 -13.36 -1.53 -9.96
CA LEU A 116 -14.35 -2.38 -10.61
C LEU A 116 -15.61 -1.58 -10.95
N LYS A 117 -16.05 -1.66 -12.21
CA LYS A 117 -17.33 -1.14 -12.67
C LYS A 117 -18.37 -2.25 -12.67
N ARG A 118 -19.51 -2.01 -12.01
CA ARG A 118 -20.66 -2.91 -12.07
C ARG A 118 -21.35 -2.76 -13.42
N ILE A 119 -21.51 -3.87 -14.13
CA ILE A 119 -22.33 -4.00 -15.34
C ILE A 119 -23.41 -5.04 -15.11
N MET A 120 -24.54 -4.92 -15.81
CA MET A 120 -25.59 -5.92 -15.82
C MET A 120 -25.47 -6.73 -17.12
N VAL A 121 -25.47 -8.06 -16.99
CA VAL A 121 -25.41 -8.98 -18.11
C VAL A 121 -26.62 -9.93 -18.06
N THR A 122 -27.13 -10.31 -19.22
CA THR A 122 -28.30 -11.19 -19.32
C THR A 122 -27.85 -12.57 -19.79
N ALA A 123 -28.23 -13.60 -19.03
CA ALA A 123 -27.96 -14.99 -19.38
C ALA A 123 -28.78 -15.41 -20.61
N ARG A 124 -28.18 -16.14 -21.53
CA ARG A 124 -28.81 -16.75 -22.69
C ARG A 124 -29.21 -18.16 -22.36
N ARG A 125 -30.05 -18.76 -23.20
CA ARG A 125 -30.42 -20.18 -23.11
C ARG A 125 -29.16 -21.06 -23.20
N GLY A 126 -28.92 -21.90 -22.20
CA GLY A 126 -27.75 -22.77 -22.12
C GLY A 126 -26.53 -22.15 -21.44
N ASP A 127 -26.56 -20.87 -21.02
CA ASP A 127 -25.49 -20.29 -20.24
C ASP A 127 -25.43 -20.90 -18.83
N THR A 128 -24.20 -21.10 -18.36
CA THR A 128 -23.88 -21.45 -16.97
C THR A 128 -23.16 -20.27 -16.31
N LEU A 129 -23.10 -20.26 -14.98
CA LEU A 129 -22.27 -19.25 -14.27
C LEU A 129 -20.83 -19.28 -14.76
N ALA A 130 -20.27 -20.47 -15.03
CA ALA A 130 -18.90 -20.62 -15.50
C ALA A 130 -18.70 -20.02 -16.90
N SER A 131 -19.60 -20.34 -17.85
CA SER A 131 -19.51 -19.84 -19.24
C SER A 131 -19.69 -18.32 -19.29
N LEU A 132 -20.61 -17.79 -18.50
CA LEU A 132 -20.87 -16.35 -18.42
C LEU A 132 -19.72 -15.60 -17.75
N ALA A 133 -19.15 -16.14 -16.68
CA ALA A 133 -17.99 -15.59 -15.98
C ALA A 133 -16.77 -15.54 -16.89
N ALA A 134 -16.46 -16.62 -17.60
CA ALA A 134 -15.35 -16.69 -18.56
C ALA A 134 -15.48 -15.64 -19.67
N ARG A 135 -16.70 -15.43 -20.21
CA ARG A 135 -16.96 -14.41 -21.24
C ARG A 135 -16.64 -12.98 -20.76
N HIS A 136 -16.73 -12.73 -19.46
CA HIS A 136 -16.45 -11.41 -18.85
C HIS A 136 -15.10 -11.35 -18.12
N GLY A 137 -14.25 -12.38 -18.24
CA GLY A 137 -12.92 -12.42 -17.64
C GLY A 137 -12.93 -12.44 -16.11
N VAL A 138 -13.99 -12.98 -15.50
CA VAL A 138 -14.15 -13.12 -14.05
C VAL A 138 -14.30 -14.59 -13.66
N THR A 139 -14.09 -14.91 -12.38
CA THR A 139 -14.28 -16.28 -11.89
C THR A 139 -15.75 -16.59 -11.63
N ALA A 140 -16.17 -17.86 -11.82
CA ALA A 140 -17.53 -18.30 -11.51
C ALA A 140 -17.87 -18.09 -10.02
N ALA A 141 -16.88 -18.25 -9.14
CA ALA A 141 -17.04 -18.01 -7.70
C ALA A 141 -17.36 -16.55 -7.39
N ASN A 142 -16.65 -15.61 -8.00
CA ASN A 142 -16.92 -14.17 -7.84
C ASN A 142 -18.31 -13.82 -8.37
N MET A 143 -18.67 -14.32 -9.56
CA MET A 143 -19.97 -14.07 -10.16
C MET A 143 -21.11 -14.64 -9.30
N ALA A 144 -20.94 -15.83 -8.73
CA ALA A 144 -21.89 -16.45 -7.79
C ALA A 144 -22.07 -15.59 -6.54
N SER A 145 -20.96 -15.17 -5.91
CA SER A 145 -20.94 -14.32 -4.72
C SER A 145 -21.65 -12.99 -4.94
N TRP A 146 -21.35 -12.29 -6.03
CA TRP A 146 -21.97 -10.99 -6.35
C TRP A 146 -23.49 -11.05 -6.57
N ASN A 147 -23.98 -12.21 -7.00
CA ASN A 147 -25.39 -12.42 -7.29
C ASN A 147 -26.11 -13.26 -6.23
N LYS A 148 -25.44 -13.61 -5.12
CA LYS A 148 -25.97 -14.46 -4.04
C LYS A 148 -26.49 -15.80 -4.57
N LEU A 149 -25.76 -16.42 -5.49
CA LEU A 149 -26.07 -17.70 -6.11
C LEU A 149 -25.05 -18.76 -5.70
N HIS A 150 -25.44 -20.02 -5.75
CA HIS A 150 -24.48 -21.11 -5.67
C HIS A 150 -23.77 -21.30 -7.02
N ILE A 151 -22.49 -21.71 -6.98
CA ILE A 151 -21.66 -21.86 -8.19
C ILE A 151 -22.24 -22.85 -9.21
N VAL A 152 -23.02 -23.80 -8.74
CA VAL A 152 -23.70 -24.83 -9.56
C VAL A 152 -25.13 -24.43 -9.96
N THR A 153 -25.57 -23.22 -9.69
CA THR A 153 -26.91 -22.75 -10.00
C THR A 153 -27.13 -22.69 -11.50
N SER A 154 -28.21 -23.35 -12.00
CA SER A 154 -28.64 -23.22 -13.38
C SER A 154 -29.25 -21.85 -13.64
N LEU A 155 -28.78 -21.16 -14.68
CA LEU A 155 -29.29 -19.86 -15.07
C LEU A 155 -30.53 -19.98 -15.95
N LYS A 156 -31.50 -19.10 -15.76
CA LYS A 156 -32.65 -18.98 -16.66
C LYS A 156 -32.33 -18.02 -17.81
N ALA A 157 -32.78 -18.34 -19.03
CA ALA A 157 -32.68 -17.40 -20.14
C ALA A 157 -33.40 -16.11 -19.79
N GLY A 158 -32.78 -14.96 -20.03
CA GLY A 158 -33.25 -13.65 -19.63
C GLY A 158 -32.90 -13.22 -18.20
N GLN A 159 -32.28 -14.10 -17.41
CA GLN A 159 -31.85 -13.72 -16.03
C GLN A 159 -30.74 -12.69 -16.06
N ALA A 160 -30.97 -11.56 -15.37
CA ALA A 160 -29.99 -10.49 -15.23
C ALA A 160 -29.03 -10.80 -14.06
N LEU A 161 -27.73 -10.63 -14.30
CA LEU A 161 -26.67 -10.82 -13.31
C LEU A 161 -25.77 -9.61 -13.26
N ALA A 162 -25.37 -9.25 -12.05
CA ALA A 162 -24.34 -8.22 -11.83
C ALA A 162 -22.95 -8.82 -12.04
N VAL A 163 -22.13 -8.14 -12.82
CA VAL A 163 -20.71 -8.48 -13.03
C VAL A 163 -19.87 -7.27 -12.75
N TYR A 164 -18.79 -7.45 -12.02
CA TYR A 164 -17.83 -6.38 -11.73
C TYR A 164 -16.58 -6.59 -12.59
N VAL A 165 -16.40 -5.71 -13.56
CA VAL A 165 -15.25 -5.75 -14.49
C VAL A 165 -14.31 -4.58 -14.22
N PRO A 166 -12.98 -4.72 -14.46
CA PRO A 166 -12.06 -3.61 -14.36
C PRO A 166 -12.51 -2.43 -15.21
N SER A 167 -12.59 -1.25 -14.61
CA SER A 167 -12.84 -0.02 -15.36
C SER A 167 -11.62 0.28 -16.24
N GLN A 168 -11.79 0.47 -17.54
CA GLN A 168 -10.71 0.81 -18.48
C GLN A 168 -10.06 2.18 -18.19
N ALA A 169 -10.53 2.92 -17.19
CA ALA A 169 -9.97 4.21 -16.79
C ALA A 169 -8.59 4.14 -16.11
N ALA A 170 -8.05 2.95 -15.89
CA ALA A 170 -6.73 2.73 -15.27
C ALA A 170 -5.63 2.41 -16.31
N ARG A 171 -5.64 3.07 -17.49
CA ARG A 171 -4.47 3.04 -18.36
C ARG A 171 -3.46 4.04 -17.81
N PRO A 172 -2.24 3.62 -17.39
CA PRO A 172 -1.22 4.59 -17.04
C PRO A 172 -0.93 5.47 -18.25
N LEU A 173 -0.86 6.77 -18.04
CA LEU A 173 -0.33 7.72 -19.02
C LEU A 173 1.13 7.34 -19.31
N PRO A 174 1.57 7.48 -20.59
CA PRO A 174 2.93 7.16 -21.01
C PRO A 174 3.98 8.02 -20.31
#